data_7c57d9ccdfc586e1bf17d329c3de9ff6
#
_entry.id   7c57d9ccdfc586e1bf17d329c3de9ff6
#
_cell.length_a   1.000
_cell.length_b   1.000
_cell.length_c   1.000
_cell.angle_alpha   90.00
_cell.angle_beta   90.00
_cell.angle_gamma   90.00
#
_symmetry.space_group_name_H-M   'P 1'
#
loop_
_entity.id
_entity.type
_entity.pdbx_description
1 polymer ?
#
loop_
_entity_poly.entity_id
_entity_poly.type
_entity_poly.pdbx_seq_one_letter_code
_entity_poly.pdbx_strand_id
1 'polypeptide(L)'
;MSSQTTAPTPERPPGEAPWRTVMVREMVVKLTDKAYVIGTLVTLLLVIGSAGISALMANRGDHTDLAATPQAQAFAGQLSTAVHAANDKDTLTVHPAADITTAEAMLRDGDADAVLERTGGGWQLVFSNSVDDGLVAGVNTVLRQQVLQQAAQAGGTSVDQLTRDSTVQTRQLEGDSDRGVLGRLIGLVFAVLFFMSALTFGMQIAQSVIEEKQSRIVEILVAAIPVRQLLAGKVAGNTVLALAQMGLMVGAGLVGASFVPMLKAYLPDLVRASGWYLVLFLASFMALACIWAAAGAMATRNEDLQQTSSPLIYLLMIAYGAGFLATGAWKVVLSYVPIISGILMPTRIIEGTAHWWDGLIALVVNIAFAAVTVLVGERIYRRALLRTQGRLSYREALKLKA
;
A
#
# COMPACT_ATOMS: atom_id res chain seq x y z
N MET A 1 15.13 -39.29 -61.83
CA MET A 1 15.82 -39.11 -60.53
C MET A 1 15.90 -37.61 -60.27
N SER A 2 14.90 -37.06 -59.52
CA SER A 2 14.87 -35.67 -59.18
C SER A 2 15.48 -35.50 -57.80
N SER A 3 16.66 -34.88 -57.73
CA SER A 3 17.35 -34.50 -56.49
C SER A 3 16.56 -33.38 -55.80
N GLN A 4 15.89 -33.71 -54.72
CA GLN A 4 15.33 -32.72 -53.80
C GLN A 4 16.47 -31.99 -53.07
N THR A 5 16.72 -30.77 -53.46
CA THR A 5 17.61 -29.87 -52.75
C THR A 5 16.89 -29.45 -51.46
N THR A 6 17.27 -30.04 -50.35
CA THR A 6 16.85 -29.60 -49.00
C THR A 6 17.39 -28.19 -48.77
N ALA A 7 16.49 -27.23 -48.66
CA ALA A 7 16.86 -25.88 -48.25
C ALA A 7 17.52 -25.90 -46.85
N PRO A 8 18.64 -25.18 -46.65
CA PRO A 8 19.31 -25.15 -45.36
C PRO A 8 18.39 -24.53 -44.32
N THR A 9 18.19 -25.26 -43.23
CA THR A 9 17.54 -24.76 -42.04
C THR A 9 18.30 -23.51 -41.56
N PRO A 10 17.65 -22.37 -41.33
CA PRO A 10 18.36 -21.19 -40.86
C PRO A 10 19.04 -21.52 -39.51
N GLU A 11 20.36 -21.53 -39.49
CA GLU A 11 21.16 -21.67 -38.28
C GLU A 11 20.86 -20.48 -37.37
N ARG A 12 20.35 -20.77 -36.16
CA ARG A 12 20.18 -19.77 -35.12
C ARG A 12 21.54 -19.19 -34.73
N PRO A 13 21.66 -17.86 -34.53
CA PRO A 13 22.88 -17.29 -34.01
C PRO A 13 23.22 -17.96 -32.66
N PRO A 14 24.43 -18.41 -32.43
CA PRO A 14 24.83 -19.06 -31.19
C PRO A 14 24.82 -18.00 -30.06
N GLY A 15 23.89 -18.12 -29.10
CA GLY A 15 24.02 -17.37 -27.87
C GLY A 15 22.75 -16.87 -27.19
N GLU A 16 21.59 -16.71 -27.83
CA GLU A 16 20.42 -16.22 -27.15
C GLU A 16 19.48 -17.35 -26.71
N ALA A 17 19.32 -17.48 -25.37
CA ALA A 17 18.37 -18.42 -24.82
C ALA A 17 16.94 -18.00 -25.23
N PRO A 18 16.11 -18.88 -25.85
CA PRO A 18 14.79 -18.53 -26.41
C PRO A 18 13.86 -17.82 -25.44
N TRP A 19 13.96 -18.09 -24.13
CA TRP A 19 13.16 -17.41 -23.11
C TRP A 19 13.41 -15.89 -23.06
N ARG A 20 14.63 -15.42 -23.37
CA ARG A 20 14.95 -13.98 -23.40
C ARG A 20 14.23 -13.28 -24.54
N THR A 21 14.17 -13.89 -25.70
CA THR A 21 13.43 -13.34 -26.85
C THR A 21 11.94 -13.22 -26.53
N VAL A 22 11.36 -14.24 -25.87
CA VAL A 22 9.96 -14.20 -25.41
C VAL A 22 9.78 -13.10 -24.35
N MET A 23 10.67 -12.98 -23.38
CA MET A 23 10.65 -11.96 -22.34
C MET A 23 10.65 -10.55 -22.95
N VAL A 24 11.58 -10.26 -23.85
CA VAL A 24 11.68 -8.95 -24.51
C VAL A 24 10.43 -8.66 -25.32
N ARG A 25 9.91 -9.64 -26.07
CA ARG A 25 8.66 -9.48 -26.83
C ARG A 25 7.49 -9.09 -25.89
N GLU A 26 7.30 -9.82 -24.76
CA GLU A 26 6.24 -9.50 -23.80
C GLU A 26 6.39 -8.07 -23.25
N MET A 27 7.62 -7.67 -22.92
CA MET A 27 7.91 -6.32 -22.43
C MET A 27 7.59 -5.25 -23.48
N VAL A 28 8.06 -5.42 -24.72
CA VAL A 28 7.84 -4.45 -25.81
C VAL A 28 6.35 -4.31 -26.13
N VAL A 29 5.62 -5.42 -26.22
CA VAL A 29 4.17 -5.40 -26.49
C VAL A 29 3.44 -4.60 -25.43
N LYS A 30 3.79 -4.76 -24.15
CA LYS A 30 3.14 -4.02 -23.05
C LYS A 30 3.56 -2.56 -22.99
N LEU A 31 4.83 -2.25 -23.16
CA LEU A 31 5.33 -0.86 -23.14
C LEU A 31 4.83 -0.04 -24.36
N THR A 32 4.43 -0.69 -25.44
CA THR A 32 3.80 -0.03 -26.60
C THR A 32 2.28 -0.01 -26.53
N ASP A 33 1.68 -0.71 -25.57
CA ASP A 33 0.22 -0.67 -25.33
C ASP A 33 -0.18 0.68 -24.71
N LYS A 34 -0.94 1.46 -25.45
CA LYS A 34 -1.41 2.79 -25.02
C LYS A 34 -2.22 2.73 -23.72
N ALA A 35 -3.05 1.69 -23.54
CA ALA A 35 -3.86 1.54 -22.34
C ALA A 35 -2.99 1.32 -21.09
N TYR A 36 -1.95 0.50 -21.22
CA TYR A 36 -0.99 0.26 -20.15
C TYR A 36 -0.21 1.52 -19.77
N VAL A 37 0.34 2.23 -20.77
CA VAL A 37 1.13 3.45 -20.56
C VAL A 37 0.28 4.55 -19.96
N ILE A 38 -0.91 4.80 -20.50
CA ILE A 38 -1.83 5.82 -19.97
C ILE A 38 -2.27 5.45 -18.55
N GLY A 39 -2.64 4.20 -18.29
CA GLY A 39 -3.02 3.73 -16.96
C GLY A 39 -1.90 3.95 -15.93
N THR A 40 -0.66 3.62 -16.28
CA THR A 40 0.50 3.84 -15.41
C THR A 40 0.73 5.33 -15.15
N LEU A 41 0.67 6.17 -16.18
CA LEU A 41 0.84 7.62 -16.05
C LEU A 41 -0.27 8.26 -15.21
N VAL A 42 -1.53 7.87 -15.41
CA VAL A 42 -2.67 8.36 -14.61
C VAL A 42 -2.47 7.98 -13.14
N THR A 43 -2.12 6.72 -12.85
CA THR A 43 -1.88 6.28 -11.48
C THR A 43 -0.73 7.05 -10.83
N LEU A 44 0.37 7.26 -11.57
CA LEU A 44 1.51 8.03 -11.10
C LEU A 44 1.14 9.49 -10.80
N LEU A 45 0.38 10.12 -11.72
CA LEU A 45 -0.11 11.48 -11.53
C LEU A 45 -1.04 11.60 -10.32
N LEU A 46 -1.89 10.59 -10.07
CA LEU A 46 -2.73 10.56 -8.87
C LEU A 46 -1.91 10.46 -7.59
N VAL A 47 -0.86 9.61 -7.56
CA VAL A 47 0.04 9.47 -6.40
C VAL A 47 0.80 10.77 -6.16
N ILE A 48 1.43 11.36 -7.17
CA ILE A 48 2.18 12.62 -7.05
C ILE A 48 1.22 13.78 -6.74
N GLY A 49 0.07 13.82 -7.40
CA GLY A 49 -0.95 14.86 -7.19
C GLY A 49 -1.51 14.84 -5.77
N SER A 50 -1.82 13.65 -5.23
CA SER A 50 -2.29 13.53 -3.85
C SER A 50 -1.24 13.98 -2.83
N ALA A 51 0.03 13.62 -3.04
CA ALA A 51 1.13 14.08 -2.21
C ALA A 51 1.34 15.59 -2.30
N GLY A 52 1.24 16.16 -3.52
CA GLY A 52 1.32 17.61 -3.75
C GLY A 52 0.17 18.37 -3.07
N ILE A 53 -1.05 17.87 -3.18
CA ILE A 53 -2.23 18.45 -2.49
C ILE A 53 -2.04 18.37 -0.97
N SER A 54 -1.62 17.21 -0.43
CA SER A 54 -1.36 17.05 1.00
C SER A 54 -0.28 18.00 1.50
N ALA A 55 0.80 18.19 0.72
CA ALA A 55 1.87 19.13 1.06
C ALA A 55 1.39 20.60 1.02
N LEU A 56 0.53 20.95 0.04
CA LEU A 56 -0.08 22.27 -0.04
C LEU A 56 -1.06 22.53 1.10
N MET A 57 -1.86 21.53 1.48
CA MET A 57 -2.78 21.63 2.62
C MET A 57 -2.02 21.72 3.95
N ALA A 58 -0.99 20.90 4.15
CA ALA A 58 -0.13 20.97 5.33
C ALA A 58 0.65 22.30 5.45
N ASN A 59 0.81 23.01 4.35
CA ASN A 59 1.50 24.31 4.31
C ASN A 59 0.53 25.52 4.41
N ARG A 60 -0.77 25.28 4.34
CA ARG A 60 -1.81 26.26 4.69
C ARG A 60 -1.99 26.15 6.19
N GLY A 61 -1.67 27.21 6.95
CA GLY A 61 -2.02 27.25 8.37
C GLY A 61 -3.53 27.05 8.53
N ASP A 62 -3.94 26.36 9.55
CA ASP A 62 -5.34 26.24 9.90
C ASP A 62 -5.82 27.57 10.51
N HIS A 63 -6.89 28.11 9.94
CA HIS A 63 -7.58 29.27 10.47
C HIS A 63 -8.84 28.78 11.20
N THR A 64 -8.88 29.03 12.50
CA THR A 64 -10.01 28.60 13.32
C THR A 64 -10.62 29.84 13.98
N ASP A 65 -11.91 30.05 13.78
CA ASP A 65 -12.67 31.12 14.42
C ASP A 65 -13.33 30.58 15.70
N LEU A 66 -12.90 31.12 16.86
CA LEU A 66 -13.36 30.69 18.18
C LEU A 66 -14.23 31.75 18.81
N ALA A 67 -15.53 31.49 19.01
CA ALA A 67 -16.37 32.35 19.80
C ALA A 67 -16.14 32.08 21.30
N ALA A 68 -15.92 33.15 22.08
CA ALA A 68 -15.61 33.04 23.51
C ALA A 68 -16.60 33.85 24.35
N THR A 69 -17.21 33.20 25.33
CA THR A 69 -18.03 33.91 26.35
C THR A 69 -17.15 34.82 27.18
N PRO A 70 -17.72 35.86 27.87
CA PRO A 70 -16.93 36.82 28.63
C PRO A 70 -15.99 36.19 29.67
N GLN A 71 -16.38 35.04 30.24
CA GLN A 71 -15.56 34.30 31.20
C GLN A 71 -14.43 33.50 30.53
N ALA A 72 -14.54 33.22 29.23
CA ALA A 72 -13.59 32.44 28.47
C ALA A 72 -12.58 33.31 27.68
N GLN A 73 -12.83 34.61 27.50
CA GLN A 73 -12.01 35.48 26.64
C GLN A 73 -10.52 35.50 27.02
N ALA A 74 -10.22 35.63 28.33
CA ALA A 74 -8.82 35.66 28.78
C ALA A 74 -8.08 34.34 28.47
N PHE A 75 -8.76 33.21 28.60
CA PHE A 75 -8.20 31.90 28.26
C PHE A 75 -8.09 31.71 26.74
N ALA A 76 -9.07 32.14 25.97
CA ALA A 76 -9.05 32.10 24.51
C ALA A 76 -7.89 32.92 23.93
N GLY A 77 -7.58 34.09 24.56
CA GLY A 77 -6.38 34.89 24.20
C GLY A 77 -5.06 34.18 24.48
N GLN A 78 -4.97 33.41 25.56
CA GLN A 78 -3.80 32.60 25.85
C GLN A 78 -3.70 31.43 24.87
N LEU A 79 -4.82 30.81 24.51
CA LEU A 79 -4.88 29.74 23.54
C LEU A 79 -4.44 30.21 22.15
N SER A 80 -4.88 31.38 21.68
CA SER A 80 -4.47 31.94 20.39
C SER A 80 -2.95 32.19 20.33
N THR A 81 -2.37 32.69 21.43
CA THR A 81 -0.93 32.87 21.56
C THR A 81 -0.17 31.53 21.53
N ALA A 82 -0.71 30.52 22.21
CA ALA A 82 -0.10 29.18 22.25
C ALA A 82 -0.21 28.46 20.91
N VAL A 83 -1.29 28.58 20.19
CA VAL A 83 -1.49 28.03 18.83
C VAL A 83 -0.48 28.67 17.87
N HIS A 84 -0.37 29.99 17.87
CA HIS A 84 0.58 30.70 17.02
C HIS A 84 2.04 30.37 17.38
N ALA A 85 2.36 30.17 18.66
CA ALA A 85 3.69 29.78 19.11
C ALA A 85 4.07 28.32 18.73
N ALA A 86 3.06 27.44 18.63
CA ALA A 86 3.25 26.05 18.21
C ALA A 86 3.48 25.94 16.69
N ASN A 87 2.75 26.75 15.91
CA ASN A 87 2.92 26.85 14.46
C ASN A 87 2.57 28.29 14.04
N ASP A 88 3.56 29.01 13.48
CA ASP A 88 3.41 30.42 13.09
C ASP A 88 2.39 30.66 11.96
N LYS A 89 1.96 29.59 11.30
CA LYS A 89 0.95 29.64 10.24
C LYS A 89 -0.46 29.41 10.74
N ASP A 90 -0.62 28.77 11.89
CA ASP A 90 -1.93 28.53 12.46
C ASP A 90 -2.41 29.80 13.17
N THR A 91 -3.61 30.21 12.83
CA THR A 91 -4.23 31.39 13.40
C THR A 91 -5.53 31.03 14.09
N LEU A 92 -5.64 31.38 15.37
CA LEU A 92 -6.87 31.28 16.12
C LEU A 92 -7.41 32.69 16.34
N THR A 93 -8.49 33.04 15.64
CA THR A 93 -9.18 34.28 15.81
C THR A 93 -10.25 34.15 16.90
N VAL A 94 -10.20 35.00 17.90
CA VAL A 94 -11.13 34.97 19.00
C VAL A 94 -12.23 36.03 18.80
N HIS A 95 -13.48 35.57 18.68
CA HIS A 95 -14.66 36.42 18.56
C HIS A 95 -15.36 36.54 19.93
N PRO A 96 -15.42 37.74 20.53
CA PRO A 96 -16.09 37.90 21.79
C PRO A 96 -17.59 37.83 21.62
N ALA A 97 -18.25 36.94 22.39
CA ALA A 97 -19.68 36.84 22.45
C ALA A 97 -20.22 37.40 23.80
N ALA A 98 -21.36 38.06 23.79
CA ALA A 98 -21.94 38.66 24.98
C ALA A 98 -22.42 37.59 25.99
N ASP A 99 -22.96 36.49 25.48
CA ASP A 99 -23.44 35.34 26.22
C ASP A 99 -23.33 34.06 25.40
N ILE A 100 -23.68 32.93 25.99
CA ILE A 100 -23.62 31.62 25.32
C ILE A 100 -24.59 31.55 24.14
N THR A 101 -25.76 32.20 24.23
CA THR A 101 -26.76 32.17 23.16
C THR A 101 -26.24 32.88 21.91
N THR A 102 -25.55 33.99 22.08
CA THR A 102 -24.89 34.75 21.02
C THR A 102 -23.73 33.91 20.42
N ALA A 103 -22.91 33.26 21.25
CA ALA A 103 -21.82 32.40 20.79
C ALA A 103 -22.32 31.19 19.96
N GLU A 104 -23.41 30.55 20.42
CA GLU A 104 -24.04 29.46 19.67
C GLU A 104 -24.74 29.95 18.39
N ALA A 105 -25.23 31.18 18.33
CA ALA A 105 -25.74 31.77 17.11
C ALA A 105 -24.61 31.94 16.08
N MET A 106 -23.45 32.49 16.47
CA MET A 106 -22.28 32.62 15.64
C MET A 106 -21.83 31.24 15.08
N LEU A 107 -21.88 30.18 15.92
CA LEU A 107 -21.56 28.83 15.50
C LEU A 107 -22.58 28.28 14.47
N ARG A 108 -23.87 28.59 14.61
CA ARG A 108 -24.93 28.16 13.66
C ARG A 108 -24.87 28.94 12.35
N ASP A 109 -24.53 30.22 12.40
CA ASP A 109 -24.43 31.10 11.23
C ASP A 109 -23.11 30.90 10.45
N GLY A 110 -22.15 30.16 11.03
CA GLY A 110 -20.87 29.88 10.42
C GLY A 110 -19.82 30.99 10.63
N ASP A 111 -20.06 31.91 11.54
CA ASP A 111 -19.14 32.99 11.93
C ASP A 111 -18.10 32.51 12.98
N ALA A 112 -18.26 31.29 13.50
CA ALA A 112 -17.32 30.63 14.38
C ALA A 112 -17.34 29.12 14.13
N ASP A 113 -16.16 28.47 14.27
CA ASP A 113 -15.97 27.01 14.12
C ASP A 113 -16.24 26.28 15.46
N ALA A 114 -15.97 26.95 16.56
CA ALA A 114 -16.19 26.41 17.90
C ALA A 114 -16.58 27.54 18.91
N VAL A 115 -17.22 27.13 19.98
CA VAL A 115 -17.51 28.02 21.14
C VAL A 115 -16.78 27.52 22.37
N LEU A 116 -16.07 28.43 23.02
CA LEU A 116 -15.42 28.16 24.29
C LEU A 116 -16.21 28.85 25.44
N GLU A 117 -16.64 28.03 26.37
CA GLU A 117 -17.34 28.54 27.56
C GLU A 117 -16.76 27.95 28.85
N ARG A 118 -17.02 28.63 29.95
CA ARG A 118 -16.74 28.14 31.30
C ARG A 118 -18.03 27.81 32.01
N THR A 119 -18.24 26.55 32.33
CA THR A 119 -19.38 26.05 33.08
C THR A 119 -18.99 25.77 34.55
N GLY A 120 -19.98 25.54 35.43
CA GLY A 120 -19.70 25.15 36.81
C GLY A 120 -18.92 23.85 36.98
N GLY A 121 -18.82 23.04 35.92
CA GLY A 121 -18.06 21.79 35.88
C GLY A 121 -16.68 21.87 35.19
N GLY A 122 -16.31 23.06 34.70
CA GLY A 122 -15.03 23.24 34.00
C GLY A 122 -15.14 23.98 32.68
N TRP A 123 -14.19 23.74 31.79
CA TRP A 123 -14.16 24.31 30.45
C TRP A 123 -14.90 23.41 29.47
N GLN A 124 -15.68 23.99 28.57
CA GLN A 124 -16.43 23.28 27.56
C GLN A 124 -16.18 23.89 26.18
N LEU A 125 -15.92 23.02 25.19
CA LEU A 125 -15.92 23.38 23.78
C LEU A 125 -17.19 22.83 23.13
N VAL A 126 -17.91 23.71 22.42
CA VAL A 126 -19.12 23.35 21.68
C VAL A 126 -18.82 23.47 20.18
N PHE A 127 -19.16 22.43 19.41
CA PHE A 127 -19.00 22.36 17.97
C PHE A 127 -20.36 22.17 17.28
N SER A 128 -20.48 22.59 16.02
CA SER A 128 -21.73 22.44 15.26
C SER A 128 -21.94 20.99 14.78
N ASN A 129 -21.01 20.45 13.97
CA ASN A 129 -21.21 19.17 13.29
C ASN A 129 -20.08 18.15 13.53
N SER A 130 -18.85 18.58 13.73
CA SER A 130 -17.69 17.73 13.96
C SER A 130 -16.79 18.33 15.02
N VAL A 131 -16.20 17.45 15.84
CA VAL A 131 -15.24 17.87 16.86
C VAL A 131 -13.88 18.05 16.16
N ASP A 132 -13.24 19.20 16.40
CA ASP A 132 -11.86 19.44 16.00
C ASP A 132 -10.93 18.91 17.10
N ASP A 133 -10.35 17.74 16.85
CA ASP A 133 -9.44 17.08 17.79
C ASP A 133 -8.15 17.90 18.02
N GLY A 134 -7.70 18.69 17.04
CA GLY A 134 -6.55 19.58 17.14
C GLY A 134 -6.82 20.72 18.13
N LEU A 135 -7.97 21.38 18.02
CA LEU A 135 -8.40 22.43 18.94
C LEU A 135 -8.60 21.90 20.36
N VAL A 136 -9.22 20.72 20.50
CA VAL A 136 -9.39 20.05 21.81
C VAL A 136 -8.04 19.73 22.45
N ALA A 137 -7.08 19.21 21.69
CA ALA A 137 -5.73 18.91 22.16
C ALA A 137 -4.99 20.19 22.59
N GLY A 138 -5.13 21.27 21.81
CA GLY A 138 -4.57 22.60 22.13
C GLY A 138 -5.12 23.16 23.44
N VAL A 139 -6.46 23.14 23.59
CA VAL A 139 -7.12 23.60 24.84
C VAL A 139 -6.65 22.78 26.04
N ASN A 140 -6.62 21.44 25.92
CA ASN A 140 -6.17 20.58 27.00
C ASN A 140 -4.70 20.83 27.38
N THR A 141 -3.84 21.15 26.40
CA THR A 141 -2.43 21.47 26.65
C THR A 141 -2.28 22.75 27.46
N VAL A 142 -2.98 23.82 27.06
CA VAL A 142 -2.95 25.11 27.75
C VAL A 142 -3.56 24.99 29.18
N LEU A 143 -4.67 24.28 29.32
CA LEU A 143 -5.30 24.00 30.62
C LEU A 143 -4.36 23.27 31.56
N ARG A 144 -3.72 22.20 31.08
CA ARG A 144 -2.74 21.43 31.88
C ARG A 144 -1.59 22.33 32.33
N GLN A 145 -1.03 23.14 31.44
CA GLN A 145 0.05 24.06 31.77
C GLN A 145 -0.38 25.09 32.81
N GLN A 146 -1.60 25.66 32.70
CA GLN A 146 -2.14 26.60 33.66
C GLN A 146 -2.35 25.98 35.03
N VAL A 147 -2.94 24.77 35.11
CA VAL A 147 -3.11 24.03 36.37
C VAL A 147 -1.76 23.69 37.01
N LEU A 148 -0.79 23.27 36.24
CA LEU A 148 0.57 22.98 36.75
C LEU A 148 1.26 24.26 37.28
N GLN A 149 1.13 25.40 36.60
CA GLN A 149 1.64 26.67 37.10
C GLN A 149 1.02 27.09 38.39
N GLN A 150 -0.31 26.98 38.52
CA GLN A 150 -1.01 27.30 39.75
C GLN A 150 -0.62 26.37 40.91
N ALA A 151 -0.50 25.07 40.64
CA ALA A 151 -0.07 24.10 41.63
C ALA A 151 1.39 24.33 42.07
N ALA A 152 2.29 24.68 41.14
CA ALA A 152 3.67 25.01 41.45
C ALA A 152 3.79 26.23 42.36
N GLN A 153 3.01 27.28 42.06
CA GLN A 153 2.95 28.48 42.89
C GLN A 153 2.40 28.24 44.30
N ALA A 154 1.39 27.37 44.42
CA ALA A 154 0.77 27.03 45.67
C ALA A 154 1.65 26.12 46.55
N GLY A 155 2.45 25.24 45.94
CA GLY A 155 3.25 24.22 46.63
C GLY A 155 4.75 24.56 46.78
N GLY A 156 5.20 25.70 46.25
CA GLY A 156 6.65 26.03 46.24
C GLY A 156 7.50 25.13 45.37
N THR A 157 6.88 24.29 44.52
CA THR A 157 7.52 23.34 43.60
C THR A 157 7.58 23.94 42.21
N SER A 158 8.68 23.71 41.48
CA SER A 158 8.79 24.23 40.10
C SER A 158 7.88 23.46 39.14
N VAL A 159 7.39 24.16 38.09
CA VAL A 159 6.57 23.56 37.01
C VAL A 159 7.28 22.34 36.40
N ASP A 160 8.62 22.40 36.25
CA ASP A 160 9.40 21.29 35.69
C ASP A 160 9.36 20.02 36.54
N GLN A 161 9.30 20.16 37.89
CA GLN A 161 9.14 19.01 38.78
C GLN A 161 7.72 18.46 38.71
N LEU A 162 6.69 19.31 38.75
CA LEU A 162 5.30 18.87 38.62
C LEU A 162 5.02 18.24 37.25
N THR A 163 5.63 18.75 36.18
CA THR A 163 5.49 18.16 34.84
C THR A 163 6.12 16.77 34.78
N ARG A 164 7.31 16.59 35.37
CA ARG A 164 7.96 15.28 35.45
C ARG A 164 7.14 14.26 36.27
N ASP A 165 6.58 14.70 37.38
CA ASP A 165 5.79 13.83 38.28
C ASP A 165 4.37 13.59 37.76
N SER A 166 3.83 14.45 36.90
CA SER A 166 2.48 14.32 36.29
C SER A 166 2.50 13.70 34.90
N THR A 167 3.67 13.45 34.29
CA THR A 167 3.78 12.68 33.05
C THR A 167 3.75 11.20 33.33
N VAL A 168 2.67 10.53 32.92
CA VAL A 168 2.65 9.07 32.87
C VAL A 168 3.68 8.63 31.83
N GLN A 169 4.74 7.94 32.28
CA GLN A 169 5.66 7.27 31.40
C GLN A 169 4.92 6.09 30.79
N THR A 170 4.45 6.22 29.57
CA THR A 170 3.86 5.12 28.82
C THR A 170 5.01 4.25 28.30
N ARG A 171 5.11 3.04 28.87
CA ARG A 171 5.96 1.99 28.32
C ARG A 171 5.09 1.11 27.42
N GLN A 172 5.26 1.23 26.11
CA GLN A 172 4.69 0.25 25.19
C GLN A 172 5.54 -1.01 25.16
N LEU A 173 4.89 -2.15 25.30
CA LEU A 173 5.54 -3.46 25.18
C LEU A 173 5.79 -3.84 23.73
N GLU A 174 5.03 -3.30 22.79
CA GLU A 174 5.14 -3.51 21.34
C GLU A 174 4.88 -2.20 20.60
N GLY A 175 5.92 -1.65 19.95
CA GLY A 175 5.82 -0.52 19.02
C GLY A 175 5.42 0.83 19.62
N ASP A 176 5.61 1.88 18.84
CA ASP A 176 5.15 3.23 19.14
C ASP A 176 3.73 3.43 18.58
N SER A 177 2.81 4.12 19.32
CA SER A 177 1.43 4.32 18.88
C SER A 177 1.35 5.01 17.51
N ASP A 178 2.19 6.03 17.29
CA ASP A 178 2.22 6.77 16.04
C ASP A 178 2.76 5.91 14.90
N ARG A 179 3.79 5.09 15.17
CA ARG A 179 4.30 4.10 14.23
C ARG A 179 3.27 3.00 13.93
N GLY A 180 2.45 2.63 14.90
CA GLY A 180 1.36 1.66 14.72
C GLY A 180 0.27 2.16 13.77
N VAL A 181 -0.11 3.44 13.87
CA VAL A 181 -1.07 4.08 12.95
C VAL A 181 -0.45 4.23 11.57
N LEU A 182 0.77 4.77 11.50
CA LEU A 182 1.50 4.93 10.26
C LEU A 182 1.70 3.57 9.54
N GLY A 183 2.12 2.54 10.27
CA GLY A 183 2.31 1.19 9.74
C GLY A 183 1.02 0.62 9.14
N ARG A 184 -0.13 0.84 9.78
CA ARG A 184 -1.44 0.42 9.25
C ARG A 184 -1.81 1.15 7.97
N LEU A 185 -1.63 2.46 7.91
CA LEU A 185 -1.91 3.27 6.72
C LEU A 185 -1.01 2.87 5.54
N ILE A 186 0.30 2.80 5.76
CA ILE A 186 1.24 2.37 4.73
C ILE A 186 1.03 0.91 4.35
N GLY A 187 0.70 0.05 5.32
CA GLY A 187 0.32 -1.34 5.08
C GLY A 187 -0.89 -1.47 4.16
N LEU A 188 -1.90 -0.61 4.33
CA LEU A 188 -3.05 -0.54 3.43
C LEU A 188 -2.61 -0.16 2.01
N VAL A 189 -1.75 0.85 1.87
CA VAL A 189 -1.21 1.27 0.57
C VAL A 189 -0.46 0.11 -0.09
N PHE A 190 0.44 -0.57 0.63
CA PHE A 190 1.16 -1.74 0.12
C PHE A 190 0.21 -2.89 -0.26
N ALA A 191 -0.83 -3.13 0.54
CA ALA A 191 -1.84 -4.14 0.25
C ALA A 191 -2.61 -3.84 -1.05
N VAL A 192 -3.05 -2.60 -1.22
CA VAL A 192 -3.75 -2.15 -2.44
C VAL A 192 -2.84 -2.24 -3.65
N LEU A 193 -1.60 -1.76 -3.56
CA LEU A 193 -0.63 -1.82 -4.65
C LEU A 193 -0.33 -3.27 -5.03
N PHE A 194 -0.13 -4.16 -4.05
CA PHE A 194 0.11 -5.58 -4.28
C PHE A 194 -1.10 -6.23 -4.98
N PHE A 195 -2.30 -6.03 -4.43
CA PHE A 195 -3.53 -6.62 -4.95
C PHE A 195 -3.81 -6.16 -6.39
N MET A 196 -3.77 -4.85 -6.64
CA MET A 196 -4.01 -4.27 -7.97
C MET A 196 -2.99 -4.77 -8.98
N SER A 197 -1.71 -4.81 -8.61
CA SER A 197 -0.65 -5.27 -9.50
C SER A 197 -0.76 -6.77 -9.79
N ALA A 198 -0.95 -7.59 -8.76
CA ALA A 198 -1.08 -9.04 -8.90
C ALA A 198 -2.31 -9.41 -9.75
N LEU A 199 -3.42 -8.68 -9.60
CA LEU A 199 -4.63 -8.87 -10.39
C LEU A 199 -4.43 -8.43 -11.85
N THR A 200 -3.92 -7.21 -12.06
CA THR A 200 -3.77 -6.62 -13.41
C THR A 200 -2.78 -7.41 -14.25
N PHE A 201 -1.55 -7.60 -13.77
CA PHE A 201 -0.54 -8.35 -14.51
C PHE A 201 -0.87 -9.84 -14.59
N GLY A 202 -1.47 -10.41 -13.55
CA GLY A 202 -1.91 -11.79 -13.55
C GLY A 202 -2.98 -12.05 -14.63
N MET A 203 -4.02 -11.23 -14.68
CA MET A 203 -5.05 -11.31 -15.73
C MET A 203 -4.45 -11.14 -17.12
N GLN A 204 -3.54 -10.19 -17.31
CA GLN A 204 -2.86 -9.97 -18.59
C GLN A 204 -2.04 -11.19 -19.03
N ILE A 205 -1.33 -11.85 -18.10
CA ILE A 205 -0.62 -13.11 -18.39
C ILE A 205 -1.60 -14.17 -18.88
N ALA A 206 -2.70 -14.37 -18.17
CA ALA A 206 -3.68 -15.37 -18.51
C ALA A 206 -4.40 -15.09 -19.85
N GLN A 207 -4.78 -13.83 -20.12
CA GLN A 207 -5.37 -13.38 -21.39
C GLN A 207 -4.40 -13.59 -22.56
N SER A 208 -3.14 -13.21 -22.41
CA SER A 208 -2.11 -13.40 -23.45
C SER A 208 -1.94 -14.89 -23.81
N VAL A 209 -2.04 -15.79 -22.82
CA VAL A 209 -1.99 -17.25 -23.10
C VAL A 209 -3.23 -17.72 -23.89
N ILE A 210 -4.40 -17.20 -23.55
CA ILE A 210 -5.65 -17.54 -24.26
C ILE A 210 -5.62 -17.04 -25.71
N GLU A 211 -5.19 -15.80 -25.93
CA GLU A 211 -5.06 -15.21 -27.27
C GLU A 211 -4.10 -16.00 -28.17
N GLU A 212 -2.94 -16.42 -27.64
CA GLU A 212 -2.00 -17.26 -28.35
C GLU A 212 -2.59 -18.63 -28.68
N LYS A 213 -3.43 -19.18 -27.79
CA LYS A 213 -4.10 -20.46 -27.98
C LYS A 213 -5.23 -20.37 -29.03
N GLN A 214 -6.05 -19.31 -28.98
CA GLN A 214 -7.15 -19.08 -29.92
C GLN A 214 -6.65 -18.80 -31.34
N SER A 215 -5.54 -18.06 -31.48
CA SER A 215 -4.93 -17.75 -32.77
C SER A 215 -4.07 -18.89 -33.35
N ARG A 216 -3.96 -20.04 -32.66
CA ARG A 216 -3.08 -21.18 -32.98
C ARG A 216 -1.59 -20.82 -33.08
N ILE A 217 -1.21 -19.61 -32.67
CA ILE A 217 0.21 -19.21 -32.62
C ILE A 217 1.00 -20.11 -31.70
N VAL A 218 0.35 -20.65 -30.65
CA VAL A 218 0.96 -21.57 -29.72
C VAL A 218 1.51 -22.83 -30.39
N GLU A 219 0.87 -23.35 -31.44
CA GLU A 219 1.33 -24.54 -32.19
C GLU A 219 2.66 -24.27 -32.88
N ILE A 220 2.80 -23.07 -33.48
CA ILE A 220 4.03 -22.61 -34.13
C ILE A 220 5.13 -22.35 -33.08
N LEU A 221 4.77 -21.71 -31.97
CA LEU A 221 5.73 -21.40 -30.90
C LEU A 221 6.29 -22.66 -30.24
N VAL A 222 5.43 -23.66 -29.96
CA VAL A 222 5.85 -24.92 -29.32
C VAL A 222 6.71 -25.76 -30.27
N ALA A 223 6.50 -25.69 -31.62
CA ALA A 223 7.37 -26.32 -32.59
C ALA A 223 8.76 -25.68 -32.62
N ALA A 224 8.86 -24.38 -32.30
CA ALA A 224 10.11 -23.63 -32.36
C ALA A 224 10.85 -23.50 -31.03
N ILE A 225 10.11 -23.46 -29.91
CA ILE A 225 10.61 -23.15 -28.56
C ILE A 225 10.05 -24.16 -27.55
N PRO A 226 10.88 -24.76 -26.68
CA PRO A 226 10.39 -25.62 -25.60
C PRO A 226 9.37 -24.87 -24.71
N VAL A 227 8.24 -25.50 -24.41
CA VAL A 227 7.12 -24.94 -23.61
C VAL A 227 7.60 -24.30 -22.30
N ARG A 228 8.61 -24.93 -21.64
CA ARG A 228 9.23 -24.40 -20.43
C ARG A 228 9.88 -23.05 -20.64
N GLN A 229 10.58 -22.84 -21.75
CA GLN A 229 11.22 -21.56 -22.07
C GLN A 229 10.21 -20.50 -22.48
N LEU A 230 9.10 -20.90 -23.12
CA LEU A 230 7.98 -20.00 -23.43
C LEU A 230 7.35 -19.47 -22.15
N LEU A 231 7.03 -20.36 -21.19
CA LEU A 231 6.49 -19.97 -19.89
C LEU A 231 7.47 -19.09 -19.11
N ALA A 232 8.76 -19.48 -19.06
CA ALA A 232 9.79 -18.72 -18.36
C ALA A 232 9.94 -17.30 -18.91
N GLY A 233 9.94 -17.13 -20.22
CA GLY A 233 10.01 -15.82 -20.86
C GLY A 233 8.79 -14.94 -20.56
N LYS A 234 7.60 -15.54 -20.62
CA LYS A 234 6.33 -14.85 -20.31
C LYS A 234 6.26 -14.40 -18.85
N VAL A 235 6.59 -15.30 -17.92
CA VAL A 235 6.63 -14.99 -16.49
C VAL A 235 7.68 -13.94 -16.18
N ALA A 236 8.90 -14.10 -16.70
CA ALA A 236 10.00 -13.15 -16.47
C ALA A 236 9.66 -11.74 -17.00
N GLY A 237 9.14 -11.64 -18.23
CA GLY A 237 8.79 -10.36 -18.85
C GLY A 237 7.74 -9.59 -18.04
N ASN A 238 6.66 -10.27 -17.67
CA ASN A 238 5.59 -9.65 -16.86
C ASN A 238 6.05 -9.35 -15.43
N THR A 239 6.93 -10.17 -14.84
CA THR A 239 7.50 -9.93 -13.51
C THR A 239 8.39 -8.68 -13.51
N VAL A 240 9.23 -8.50 -14.53
CA VAL A 240 10.07 -7.30 -14.66
C VAL A 240 9.21 -6.04 -14.81
N LEU A 241 8.17 -6.09 -15.63
CA LEU A 241 7.25 -4.97 -15.80
C LEU A 241 6.48 -4.64 -14.52
N ALA A 242 5.96 -5.66 -13.82
CA ALA A 242 5.27 -5.47 -12.55
C ALA A 242 6.21 -4.88 -11.50
N LEU A 243 7.45 -5.37 -11.40
CA LEU A 243 8.44 -4.83 -10.48
C LEU A 243 8.82 -3.38 -10.83
N ALA A 244 9.01 -3.07 -12.12
CA ALA A 244 9.31 -1.72 -12.57
C ALA A 244 8.17 -0.75 -12.23
N GLN A 245 6.92 -1.14 -12.45
CA GLN A 245 5.75 -0.35 -12.08
C GLN A 245 5.65 -0.18 -10.57
N MET A 246 5.86 -1.24 -9.78
CA MET A 246 5.87 -1.14 -8.31
C MET A 246 6.99 -0.22 -7.82
N GLY A 247 8.19 -0.35 -8.37
CA GLY A 247 9.31 0.52 -8.04
C GLY A 247 9.01 1.99 -8.34
N LEU A 248 8.35 2.26 -9.47
CA LEU A 248 7.92 3.61 -9.85
C LEU A 248 6.88 4.18 -8.84
N MET A 249 5.86 3.38 -8.49
CA MET A 249 4.82 3.81 -7.54
C MET A 249 5.36 4.05 -6.13
N VAL A 250 6.19 3.12 -5.65
CA VAL A 250 6.86 3.23 -4.35
C VAL A 250 7.82 4.42 -4.34
N GLY A 251 8.60 4.61 -5.41
CA GLY A 251 9.49 5.75 -5.55
C GLY A 251 8.75 7.08 -5.52
N ALA A 252 7.64 7.19 -6.27
CA ALA A 252 6.77 8.36 -6.24
C ALA A 252 6.18 8.61 -4.85
N GLY A 253 5.74 7.54 -4.17
CA GLY A 253 5.24 7.63 -2.78
C GLY A 253 6.29 8.11 -1.79
N LEU A 254 7.54 7.63 -1.89
CA LEU A 254 8.65 8.08 -1.05
C LEU A 254 9.02 9.54 -1.32
N VAL A 255 9.03 9.96 -2.58
CA VAL A 255 9.22 11.37 -2.95
C VAL A 255 8.09 12.21 -2.38
N GLY A 256 6.82 11.78 -2.52
CA GLY A 256 5.68 12.46 -1.91
C GLY A 256 5.79 12.58 -0.39
N ALA A 257 6.18 11.48 0.29
CA ALA A 257 6.38 11.46 1.74
C ALA A 257 7.45 12.45 2.22
N SER A 258 8.46 12.74 1.38
CA SER A 258 9.52 13.69 1.72
C SER A 258 9.04 15.15 1.82
N PHE A 259 7.90 15.48 1.22
CA PHE A 259 7.28 16.82 1.28
C PHE A 259 6.31 16.97 2.45
N VAL A 260 5.92 15.87 3.11
CA VAL A 260 5.01 15.89 4.26
C VAL A 260 5.83 15.93 5.55
N PRO A 261 5.80 17.03 6.34
CA PRO A 261 6.64 17.20 7.54
C PRO A 261 6.53 16.04 8.53
N MET A 262 5.31 15.56 8.79
CA MET A 262 5.03 14.44 9.70
C MET A 262 5.71 13.13 9.25
N LEU A 263 5.80 12.87 7.95
CA LEU A 263 6.40 11.66 7.39
C LEU A 263 7.93 11.71 7.28
N LYS A 264 8.52 12.91 7.31
CA LYS A 264 9.98 13.10 7.19
C LYS A 264 10.78 12.35 8.26
N ALA A 265 10.28 12.34 9.50
CA ALA A 265 10.91 11.61 10.60
C ALA A 265 10.96 10.09 10.38
N TYR A 266 10.01 9.56 9.64
CA TYR A 266 9.88 8.11 9.34
C TYR A 266 10.47 7.70 8.00
N LEU A 267 11.06 8.64 7.24
CA LEU A 267 11.59 8.36 5.89
C LEU A 267 12.58 7.18 5.84
N PRO A 268 13.54 7.03 6.79
CA PRO A 268 14.44 5.88 6.79
C PRO A 268 13.71 4.54 6.94
N ASP A 269 12.69 4.48 7.80
CA ASP A 269 11.89 3.28 8.00
C ASP A 269 11.01 2.98 6.77
N LEU A 270 10.46 4.02 6.12
CA LEU A 270 9.70 3.91 4.88
C LEU A 270 10.56 3.37 3.73
N VAL A 271 11.79 3.87 3.57
CA VAL A 271 12.74 3.39 2.54
C VAL A 271 13.09 1.91 2.79
N ARG A 272 13.39 1.55 4.04
CA ARG A 272 13.72 0.16 4.42
C ARG A 272 12.54 -0.78 4.19
N ALA A 273 11.33 -0.40 4.61
CA ALA A 273 10.12 -1.19 4.41
C ALA A 273 9.79 -1.34 2.92
N SER A 274 9.94 -0.27 2.14
CA SER A 274 9.74 -0.27 0.69
C SER A 274 10.72 -1.19 -0.03
N GLY A 275 11.97 -1.23 0.40
CA GLY A 275 12.96 -2.19 -0.12
C GLY A 275 12.53 -3.64 0.09
N TRP A 276 12.12 -3.99 1.31
CA TRP A 276 11.59 -5.31 1.62
C TRP A 276 10.29 -5.61 0.87
N TYR A 277 9.41 -4.61 0.71
CA TYR A 277 8.18 -4.74 -0.07
C TYR A 277 8.48 -5.17 -1.52
N LEU A 278 9.40 -4.50 -2.20
CA LEU A 278 9.78 -4.83 -3.59
C LEU A 278 10.40 -6.22 -3.72
N VAL A 279 11.27 -6.60 -2.77
CA VAL A 279 11.93 -7.91 -2.78
C VAL A 279 10.92 -9.04 -2.54
N LEU A 280 10.04 -8.90 -1.55
CA LEU A 280 9.01 -9.89 -1.26
C LEU A 280 7.91 -9.92 -2.32
N PHE A 281 7.57 -8.75 -2.90
CA PHE A 281 6.69 -8.65 -4.06
C PHE A 281 7.23 -9.45 -5.24
N LEU A 282 8.51 -9.29 -5.58
CA LEU A 282 9.15 -10.02 -6.67
C LEU A 282 8.99 -11.55 -6.50
N ALA A 283 9.33 -12.07 -5.33
CA ALA A 283 9.24 -13.51 -5.05
C ALA A 283 7.80 -14.01 -5.08
N SER A 284 6.86 -13.29 -4.46
CA SER A 284 5.44 -13.63 -4.42
C SER A 284 4.78 -13.51 -5.79
N PHE A 285 5.10 -12.45 -6.54
CA PHE A 285 4.51 -12.23 -7.87
C PHE A 285 4.99 -13.26 -8.88
N MET A 286 6.26 -13.68 -8.83
CA MET A 286 6.78 -14.74 -9.71
C MET A 286 6.03 -16.06 -9.48
N ALA A 287 5.71 -16.41 -8.23
CA ALA A 287 4.88 -17.54 -7.91
C ALA A 287 3.47 -17.42 -8.52
N LEU A 288 2.83 -16.26 -8.30
CA LEU A 288 1.49 -15.98 -8.82
C LEU A 288 1.44 -15.96 -10.35
N ALA A 289 2.44 -15.38 -11.02
CA ALA A 289 2.53 -15.29 -12.46
C ALA A 289 2.49 -16.67 -13.14
N CYS A 290 3.17 -17.66 -12.56
CA CYS A 290 3.12 -19.04 -13.04
C CYS A 290 1.73 -19.65 -12.90
N ILE A 291 1.04 -19.39 -11.80
CA ILE A 291 -0.31 -19.91 -11.57
C ILE A 291 -1.31 -19.19 -12.51
N TRP A 292 -1.16 -17.89 -12.74
CA TRP A 292 -1.98 -17.15 -13.71
C TRP A 292 -1.79 -17.66 -15.14
N ALA A 293 -0.54 -17.94 -15.55
CA ALA A 293 -0.26 -18.56 -16.85
C ALA A 293 -0.93 -19.95 -16.98
N ALA A 294 -0.87 -20.77 -15.91
CA ALA A 294 -1.54 -22.05 -15.87
C ALA A 294 -3.07 -21.90 -15.95
N ALA A 295 -3.66 -20.91 -15.26
CA ALA A 295 -5.09 -20.61 -15.33
C ALA A 295 -5.51 -20.22 -16.76
N GLY A 296 -4.73 -19.39 -17.45
CA GLY A 296 -4.95 -19.05 -18.86
C GLY A 296 -4.86 -20.27 -19.79
N ALA A 297 -3.89 -21.17 -19.56
CA ALA A 297 -3.75 -22.40 -20.35
C ALA A 297 -4.94 -23.37 -20.18
N MET A 298 -5.58 -23.40 -19.01
CA MET A 298 -6.77 -24.23 -18.75
C MET A 298 -8.04 -23.68 -19.40
N ALA A 299 -8.12 -22.38 -19.64
CA ALA A 299 -9.22 -21.75 -20.33
C ALA A 299 -9.13 -21.96 -21.85
N THR A 300 -10.28 -21.99 -22.53
CA THR A 300 -10.35 -22.05 -24.00
C THR A 300 -10.81 -20.74 -24.60
N ARG A 301 -11.55 -19.94 -23.83
CA ARG A 301 -12.07 -18.62 -24.22
C ARG A 301 -11.89 -17.63 -23.08
N ASN A 302 -11.94 -16.34 -23.38
CA ASN A 302 -11.89 -15.28 -22.37
C ASN A 302 -13.03 -15.39 -21.34
N GLU A 303 -14.20 -15.90 -21.74
CA GLU A 303 -15.34 -16.15 -20.84
C GLU A 303 -15.01 -17.22 -19.78
N ASP A 304 -14.24 -18.24 -20.15
CA ASP A 304 -13.78 -19.30 -19.23
C ASP A 304 -12.77 -18.79 -18.21
N LEU A 305 -12.05 -17.69 -18.55
CA LEU A 305 -10.99 -17.16 -17.70
C LEU A 305 -11.52 -16.72 -16.34
N GLN A 306 -12.70 -16.11 -16.29
CA GLN A 306 -13.30 -15.69 -15.02
C GLN A 306 -13.46 -16.86 -14.04
N GLN A 307 -13.85 -18.03 -14.53
CA GLN A 307 -14.02 -19.21 -13.67
C GLN A 307 -12.69 -19.87 -13.29
N THR A 308 -11.72 -19.91 -14.21
CA THR A 308 -10.41 -20.48 -13.93
C THR A 308 -9.55 -19.57 -13.03
N SER A 309 -9.78 -18.26 -13.06
CA SER A 309 -9.07 -17.29 -12.24
C SER A 309 -9.71 -17.02 -10.87
N SER A 310 -11.00 -17.36 -10.67
CA SER A 310 -11.71 -17.12 -9.40
C SER A 310 -10.95 -17.60 -8.16
N PRO A 311 -10.37 -18.83 -8.12
CA PRO A 311 -9.61 -19.26 -6.94
C PRO A 311 -8.42 -18.37 -6.62
N LEU A 312 -7.76 -17.80 -7.65
CA LEU A 312 -6.62 -16.90 -7.48
C LEU A 312 -7.08 -15.55 -6.96
N ILE A 313 -8.21 -15.05 -7.46
CA ILE A 313 -8.80 -13.78 -7.00
C ILE A 313 -9.18 -13.91 -5.52
N TYR A 314 -9.82 -15.01 -5.10
CA TYR A 314 -10.14 -15.27 -3.70
C TYR A 314 -8.87 -15.35 -2.83
N LEU A 315 -7.81 -16.02 -3.31
CA LEU A 315 -6.53 -16.08 -2.61
C LEU A 315 -5.95 -14.67 -2.40
N LEU A 316 -5.98 -13.83 -3.44
CA LEU A 316 -5.53 -12.45 -3.36
C LEU A 316 -6.39 -11.60 -2.42
N MET A 317 -7.71 -11.81 -2.42
CA MET A 317 -8.61 -11.12 -1.49
C MET A 317 -8.34 -11.51 -0.03
N ILE A 318 -8.06 -12.80 0.24
CA ILE A 318 -7.67 -13.27 1.57
C ILE A 318 -6.33 -12.61 1.98
N ALA A 319 -5.35 -12.57 1.09
CA ALA A 319 -4.06 -11.94 1.36
C ALA A 319 -4.21 -10.43 1.64
N TYR A 320 -5.05 -9.73 0.86
CA TYR A 320 -5.39 -8.33 1.07
C TYR A 320 -6.09 -8.11 2.42
N GLY A 321 -7.12 -8.93 2.71
CA GLY A 321 -7.85 -8.86 3.98
C GLY A 321 -6.96 -9.15 5.19
N ALA A 322 -6.07 -10.13 5.09
CA ALA A 322 -5.08 -10.42 6.13
C ALA A 322 -4.14 -9.24 6.37
N GLY A 323 -3.73 -8.53 5.31
CA GLY A 323 -2.91 -7.32 5.40
C GLY A 323 -3.56 -6.21 6.21
N PHE A 324 -4.89 -6.14 6.19
CA PHE A 324 -5.66 -5.11 6.87
C PHE A 324 -6.17 -5.52 8.27
N LEU A 325 -6.62 -6.78 8.39
CA LEU A 325 -7.32 -7.27 9.59
C LEU A 325 -6.39 -7.95 10.62
N ALA A 326 -5.18 -8.37 10.21
CA ALA A 326 -4.30 -9.10 11.11
C ALA A 326 -3.72 -8.20 12.21
N THR A 327 -3.89 -8.62 13.46
CA THR A 327 -3.39 -7.94 14.65
C THR A 327 -2.68 -8.93 15.59
N GLY A 328 -1.85 -8.42 16.49
CA GLY A 328 -1.18 -9.21 17.53
C GLY A 328 -0.36 -10.38 16.97
N ALA A 329 -0.44 -11.53 17.62
CA ALA A 329 0.32 -12.75 17.26
C ALA A 329 0.01 -13.26 15.84
N TRP A 330 -1.24 -13.10 15.38
CA TRP A 330 -1.64 -13.49 14.01
C TRP A 330 -0.90 -12.67 12.94
N LYS A 331 -0.67 -11.38 13.18
CA LYS A 331 0.11 -10.53 12.27
C LYS A 331 1.55 -11.05 12.12
N VAL A 332 2.15 -11.47 13.22
CA VAL A 332 3.50 -12.04 13.21
C VAL A 332 3.53 -13.33 12.38
N VAL A 333 2.63 -14.28 12.64
CA VAL A 333 2.59 -15.56 11.92
C VAL A 333 2.32 -15.33 10.42
N LEU A 334 1.31 -14.54 10.09
CA LEU A 334 0.91 -14.28 8.71
C LEU A 334 1.98 -13.50 7.93
N SER A 335 2.86 -12.75 8.60
CA SER A 335 3.97 -12.06 7.95
C SER A 335 5.06 -12.99 7.37
N TYR A 336 5.03 -14.28 7.68
CA TYR A 336 5.89 -15.29 7.06
C TYR A 336 5.18 -16.13 6.00
N VAL A 337 3.83 -16.04 5.92
CA VAL A 337 3.06 -16.80 4.93
C VAL A 337 3.28 -16.20 3.54
N PRO A 338 3.65 -17.00 2.52
CA PRO A 338 3.84 -16.54 1.16
C PRO A 338 2.67 -15.71 0.64
N ILE A 339 2.95 -14.72 -0.18
CA ILE A 339 2.00 -13.72 -0.71
C ILE A 339 1.60 -12.70 0.36
N ILE A 340 1.12 -13.14 1.53
CA ILE A 340 0.71 -12.26 2.65
C ILE A 340 1.92 -11.53 3.23
N SER A 341 3.06 -12.19 3.29
CA SER A 341 4.33 -11.62 3.77
C SER A 341 4.77 -10.39 2.99
N GLY A 342 4.47 -10.32 1.68
CA GLY A 342 4.73 -9.14 0.85
C GLY A 342 4.04 -7.87 1.35
N ILE A 343 2.95 -8.02 2.10
CA ILE A 343 2.17 -6.91 2.67
C ILE A 343 2.53 -6.70 4.15
N LEU A 344 2.48 -7.77 4.95
CA LEU A 344 2.60 -7.66 6.41
C LEU A 344 4.03 -7.46 6.92
N MET A 345 5.05 -8.00 6.25
CA MET A 345 6.43 -7.84 6.69
C MET A 345 6.90 -6.37 6.60
N PRO A 346 6.71 -5.66 5.48
CA PRO A 346 6.99 -4.23 5.41
C PRO A 346 6.23 -3.40 6.46
N THR A 347 4.96 -3.75 6.71
CA THR A 347 4.14 -3.09 7.74
C THR A 347 4.77 -3.24 9.13
N ARG A 348 5.19 -4.46 9.50
CA ARG A 348 5.87 -4.73 10.78
C ARG A 348 7.21 -4.01 10.93
N ILE A 349 7.93 -3.81 9.81
CA ILE A 349 9.17 -3.04 9.79
C ILE A 349 8.91 -1.58 10.17
N ILE A 350 7.85 -0.96 9.62
CA ILE A 350 7.46 0.42 9.94
C ILE A 350 7.03 0.53 11.41
N GLU A 351 6.26 -0.45 11.90
CA GLU A 351 5.80 -0.51 13.29
C GLU A 351 6.93 -0.80 14.31
N GLY A 352 8.14 -1.12 13.82
CA GLY A 352 9.26 -1.47 14.68
C GLY A 352 9.13 -2.82 15.38
N THR A 353 8.17 -3.67 14.96
CA THR A 353 7.91 -4.99 15.56
C THR A 353 8.64 -6.14 14.86
N ALA A 354 9.34 -5.86 13.75
CA ALA A 354 10.12 -6.85 13.01
C ALA A 354 11.60 -6.79 13.38
N HIS A 355 12.20 -7.96 13.61
CA HIS A 355 13.65 -8.10 13.76
C HIS A 355 14.32 -8.04 12.36
N TRP A 356 15.60 -7.77 12.32
CA TRP A 356 16.35 -7.64 11.06
C TRP A 356 16.36 -8.94 10.23
N TRP A 357 16.24 -10.11 10.85
CA TRP A 357 16.22 -11.43 10.17
C TRP A 357 14.83 -11.86 9.71
N ASP A 358 13.73 -11.25 10.22
CA ASP A 358 12.36 -11.65 9.88
C ASP A 358 12.10 -11.55 8.39
N GLY A 359 12.59 -10.47 7.76
CA GLY A 359 12.50 -10.28 6.31
C GLY A 359 13.24 -11.37 5.52
N LEU A 360 14.41 -11.82 6.00
CA LEU A 360 15.17 -12.89 5.36
C LEU A 360 14.45 -14.24 5.45
N ILE A 361 13.88 -14.56 6.61
CA ILE A 361 13.09 -15.79 6.79
C ILE A 361 11.87 -15.75 5.84
N ALA A 362 11.12 -14.65 5.82
CA ALA A 362 9.99 -14.49 4.92
C ALA A 362 10.40 -14.63 3.45
N LEU A 363 11.54 -14.08 3.05
CA LEU A 363 12.07 -14.21 1.69
C LEU A 363 12.40 -15.66 1.34
N VAL A 364 13.08 -16.40 2.22
CA VAL A 364 13.40 -17.82 2.00
C VAL A 364 12.13 -18.64 1.84
N VAL A 365 11.12 -18.42 2.69
CA VAL A 365 9.82 -19.11 2.59
C VAL A 365 9.10 -18.76 1.28
N ASN A 366 9.15 -17.49 0.85
CA ASN A 366 8.58 -17.07 -0.44
C ASN A 366 9.31 -17.68 -1.65
N ILE A 367 10.63 -17.76 -1.61
CA ILE A 367 11.42 -18.40 -2.69
C ILE A 367 11.10 -19.89 -2.75
N ALA A 368 11.02 -20.57 -1.62
CA ALA A 368 10.64 -21.98 -1.56
C ALA A 368 9.22 -22.20 -2.13
N PHE A 369 8.27 -21.35 -1.75
CA PHE A 369 6.92 -21.38 -2.29
C PHE A 369 6.91 -21.10 -3.80
N ALA A 370 7.66 -20.10 -4.27
CA ALA A 370 7.79 -19.78 -5.69
C ALA A 370 8.37 -20.97 -6.48
N ALA A 371 9.39 -21.65 -5.96
CA ALA A 371 9.94 -22.84 -6.59
C ALA A 371 8.89 -23.95 -6.76
N VAL A 372 8.11 -24.21 -5.72
CA VAL A 372 7.02 -25.21 -5.77
C VAL A 372 5.94 -24.81 -6.77
N THR A 373 5.49 -23.55 -6.72
CA THR A 373 4.44 -23.05 -7.62
C THR A 373 4.87 -22.99 -9.07
N VAL A 374 6.15 -22.66 -9.35
CA VAL A 374 6.72 -22.71 -10.70
C VAL A 374 6.71 -24.14 -11.24
N LEU A 375 7.12 -25.13 -10.45
CA LEU A 375 7.10 -26.54 -10.87
C LEU A 375 5.68 -27.06 -11.14
N VAL A 376 4.73 -26.73 -10.26
CA VAL A 376 3.33 -27.14 -10.42
C VAL A 376 2.68 -26.39 -11.59
N GLY A 377 2.89 -25.07 -11.66
CA GLY A 377 2.35 -24.23 -12.74
C GLY A 377 2.89 -24.64 -14.12
N GLU A 378 4.20 -24.92 -14.24
CA GLU A 378 4.79 -25.46 -15.46
C GLU A 378 4.15 -26.78 -15.89
N ARG A 379 3.92 -27.68 -14.91
CA ARG A 379 3.29 -28.98 -15.20
C ARG A 379 1.85 -28.82 -15.72
N ILE A 380 1.06 -27.94 -15.11
CA ILE A 380 -0.31 -27.65 -15.55
C ILE A 380 -0.28 -26.96 -16.91
N TYR A 381 0.53 -25.91 -17.05
CA TYR A 381 0.69 -25.13 -18.28
C TYR A 381 1.02 -26.03 -19.47
N ARG A 382 2.06 -26.86 -19.35
CA ARG A 382 2.49 -27.78 -20.42
C ARG A 382 1.39 -28.76 -20.84
N ARG A 383 0.57 -29.24 -19.89
CA ARG A 383 -0.49 -30.22 -20.17
C ARG A 383 -1.75 -29.60 -20.75
N ALA A 384 -2.04 -28.37 -20.35
CA ALA A 384 -3.27 -27.68 -20.72
C ALA A 384 -3.12 -26.85 -22.00
N LEU A 385 -1.89 -26.42 -22.34
CA LEU A 385 -1.62 -25.47 -23.43
C LEU A 385 -2.10 -25.99 -24.79
N LEU A 386 -1.82 -27.26 -25.11
CA LEU A 386 -2.15 -27.87 -26.42
C LEU A 386 -3.59 -28.42 -26.48
N ARG A 387 -4.36 -28.36 -25.38
CA ARG A 387 -5.76 -28.78 -25.39
C ARG A 387 -6.65 -27.63 -25.85
N THR A 388 -7.29 -27.82 -26.99
CA THR A 388 -8.23 -26.84 -27.58
C THR A 388 -9.70 -27.20 -27.34
N GLN A 389 -10.00 -28.45 -26.89
CA GLN A 389 -11.35 -28.89 -26.67
C GLN A 389 -11.70 -28.88 -25.18
N GLY A 390 -12.65 -28.00 -24.80
CA GLY A 390 -13.24 -27.93 -23.49
C GLY A 390 -12.33 -27.37 -22.38
N ARG A 391 -12.98 -26.74 -21.40
CA ARG A 391 -12.33 -26.21 -20.19
C ARG A 391 -11.82 -27.33 -19.31
N LEU A 392 -10.61 -27.20 -18.76
CA LEU A 392 -10.04 -28.11 -17.79
C LEU A 392 -10.24 -27.58 -16.35
N SER A 393 -10.63 -28.46 -15.44
CA SER A 393 -10.58 -28.16 -14.01
C SER A 393 -9.16 -28.36 -13.46
N TYR A 394 -8.82 -27.70 -12.35
CA TYR A 394 -7.52 -27.86 -11.68
C TYR A 394 -7.23 -29.32 -11.30
N ARG A 395 -8.26 -30.06 -10.85
CA ARG A 395 -8.13 -31.48 -10.50
C ARG A 395 -7.82 -32.36 -11.71
N GLU A 396 -8.46 -32.10 -12.83
CA GLU A 396 -8.20 -32.81 -14.09
C GLU A 396 -6.83 -32.49 -14.63
N ALA A 397 -6.42 -31.21 -14.64
CA ALA A 397 -5.11 -30.77 -15.09
C ALA A 397 -3.95 -31.42 -14.31
N LEU A 398 -4.13 -31.65 -13.01
CA LEU A 398 -3.14 -32.35 -12.18
C LEU A 398 -3.09 -33.87 -12.42
N LYS A 399 -4.23 -34.50 -12.77
CA LYS A 399 -4.35 -35.95 -12.99
C LYS A 399 -3.94 -36.38 -14.40
N LEU A 400 -3.87 -35.48 -15.38
CA LEU A 400 -3.44 -35.80 -16.73
C LEU A 400 -2.05 -36.46 -16.70
N LYS A 401 -1.93 -37.64 -17.31
CA LYS A 401 -0.62 -38.26 -17.59
C LYS A 401 0.09 -37.43 -18.67
N ALA A 402 1.40 -37.32 -18.56
CA ALA A 402 2.25 -36.57 -19.50
C ALA A 402 2.23 -37.25 -20.87
#